data_bedd128229b92701f0f2adf76525670c
#
_entry.id   bedd128229b92701f0f2adf76525670c
#
_cell.length_a   1.000
_cell.length_b   1.000
_cell.length_c   1.000
_cell.angle_alpha   90.00
_cell.angle_beta   90.00
_cell.angle_gamma   90.00
#
_symmetry.space_group_name_H-M   'P 1'
#
loop_
_entity.id
_entity.type
_entity.pdbx_description
1 polymer ?
#
loop_
_entity_poly.entity_id
_entity_poly.type
_entity_poly.pdbx_seq_one_letter_code
_entity_poly.pdbx_strand_id
1 'polypeptide(L)'
;MIEEEHIITQDFLTTNRRFKIARDKKTGILKTTPTPNREDLLSYYNSNTYASHQEKANTLLLWLYMSVRKTTIKSKVKLISEISARTGALLDFGCGLGDFLSASQAQGWITYGIETHQKARAKAKKYTEDKIYSTIQEAQKTNKKYDVITMWHSLEHVIDLNSTLRFLYNSTKKGGRIVVAVPNHQSYDAKHYKNFWAAYDTPRHVWHFDQKAIINLFKKEGFILERKNLMMWDAFYISILSEKNRNSRVIYFRAAVIGAVSNFLALFTGESSSLTYVFSKSNKT
;
A
#
# COMPACT_ATOMS: atom_id res chain seq x y z
N MET A 1 10.05 20.86 16.18
CA MET A 1 8.91 20.20 16.87
C MET A 1 9.44 18.91 17.47
N ILE A 2 9.21 18.67 18.75
CA ILE A 2 9.65 17.44 19.41
C ILE A 2 8.69 16.34 18.96
N GLU A 3 9.20 15.38 18.18
CA GLU A 3 8.45 14.19 17.76
C GLU A 3 8.35 13.22 18.95
N GLU A 4 7.14 12.77 19.26
CA GLU A 4 6.95 11.72 20.26
C GLU A 4 7.32 10.37 19.63
N GLU A 5 8.35 9.71 20.19
CA GLU A 5 8.81 8.41 19.74
C GLU A 5 7.71 7.39 19.98
N HIS A 6 7.33 6.66 18.92
CA HIS A 6 6.35 5.59 19.00
C HIS A 6 7.04 4.23 19.16
N ILE A 7 8.04 3.93 18.33
CA ILE A 7 8.78 2.66 18.36
C ILE A 7 10.13 2.80 17.66
N ILE A 8 11.12 1.99 18.11
CA ILE A 8 12.37 1.79 17.38
C ILE A 8 12.30 0.42 16.71
N THR A 9 12.52 0.35 15.42
CA THR A 9 12.60 -0.87 14.61
C THR A 9 13.85 -0.85 13.72
N GLN A 10 13.99 -1.81 12.84
CA GLN A 10 15.15 -1.88 11.93
C GLN A 10 14.73 -2.32 10.53
N ASP A 11 15.60 -2.07 9.56
CA ASP A 11 15.51 -2.65 8.22
C ASP A 11 15.92 -4.13 8.27
N PHE A 12 14.95 -5.03 8.37
CA PHE A 12 15.18 -6.47 8.42
C PHE A 12 15.53 -7.09 7.06
N LEU A 13 15.36 -6.35 5.95
CA LEU A 13 15.53 -6.91 4.60
C LEU A 13 16.93 -6.70 4.04
N THR A 14 17.58 -5.56 4.36
CA THR A 14 18.82 -5.18 3.66
C THR A 14 19.97 -4.81 4.58
N THR A 15 19.80 -3.82 5.43
CA THR A 15 20.93 -3.16 6.10
C THR A 15 21.03 -3.44 7.60
N ASN A 16 19.99 -3.95 8.22
CA ASN A 16 19.83 -4.06 9.68
C ASN A 16 19.97 -2.73 10.43
N ARG A 17 19.98 -1.59 9.72
CA ARG A 17 20.03 -0.25 10.32
C ARG A 17 18.76 0.02 11.12
N ARG A 18 18.91 0.63 12.28
CA ARG A 18 17.78 1.03 13.13
C ARG A 18 17.18 2.36 12.70
N PHE A 19 15.85 2.43 12.80
CA PHE A 19 15.05 3.62 12.52
C PHE A 19 14.06 3.87 13.65
N LYS A 20 13.76 5.14 13.89
CA LYS A 20 12.67 5.54 14.77
C LYS A 20 11.41 5.74 13.95
N ILE A 21 10.29 5.34 14.50
CA ILE A 21 8.98 5.74 14.02
C ILE A 21 8.44 6.70 15.07
N ALA A 22 8.21 7.95 14.67
CA ALA A 22 7.79 9.01 15.56
C ALA A 22 6.44 9.58 15.15
N ARG A 23 5.64 10.00 16.12
CA ARG A 23 4.32 10.58 15.90
C ARG A 23 4.41 12.09 15.74
N ASP A 24 3.96 12.59 14.60
CA ASP A 24 3.71 14.02 14.41
C ASP A 24 2.47 14.43 15.24
N LYS A 25 2.67 15.32 16.21
CA LYS A 25 1.61 15.79 17.12
C LYS A 25 0.46 16.51 16.40
N LYS A 26 0.73 17.13 15.24
CA LYS A 26 -0.30 17.88 14.50
C LYS A 26 -1.22 17.00 13.68
N THR A 27 -0.68 15.96 13.07
CA THR A 27 -1.41 15.10 12.13
C THR A 27 -1.80 13.78 12.77
N GLY A 28 -1.12 13.33 13.81
CA GLY A 28 -1.23 12.00 14.39
C GLY A 28 -0.65 10.90 13.51
N ILE A 29 -0.02 11.25 12.39
CA ILE A 29 0.58 10.28 11.46
C ILE A 29 1.96 9.91 11.96
N LEU A 30 2.26 8.62 11.97
CA LEU A 30 3.59 8.14 12.28
C LEU A 30 4.49 8.24 11.04
N LYS A 31 5.77 8.57 11.27
CA LYS A 31 6.78 8.76 10.22
C LYS A 31 8.10 8.10 10.60
N THR A 32 8.73 7.44 9.63
CA THR A 32 10.09 6.89 9.78
C THR A 32 11.13 8.00 9.81
N THR A 33 12.01 7.96 10.81
CA THR A 33 13.07 8.96 11.04
C THR A 33 14.42 8.26 11.32
N PRO A 34 15.54 8.68 10.68
CA PRO A 34 15.60 9.68 9.62
C PRO A 34 14.89 9.19 8.35
N THR A 35 14.17 10.08 7.67
CA THR A 35 13.57 9.76 6.37
C THR A 35 14.66 9.80 5.31
N PRO A 36 14.92 8.72 4.56
CA PRO A 36 15.89 8.74 3.47
C PRO A 36 15.50 9.74 2.38
N ASN A 37 16.46 10.33 1.72
CA ASN A 37 16.21 11.06 0.48
C ASN A 37 15.80 10.06 -0.64
N ARG A 38 15.44 10.58 -1.81
CA ARG A 38 14.94 9.75 -2.91
C ARG A 38 15.98 8.77 -3.44
N GLU A 39 17.23 9.19 -3.50
CA GLU A 39 18.33 8.37 -4.03
C GLU A 39 18.69 7.25 -3.05
N ASP A 40 18.81 7.57 -1.78
CA ASP A 40 19.02 6.61 -0.71
C ASP A 40 17.88 5.58 -0.65
N LEU A 41 16.61 6.03 -0.79
CA LEU A 41 15.47 5.14 -0.76
C LEU A 41 15.52 4.10 -1.89
N LEU A 42 15.97 4.50 -3.09
CA LEU A 42 16.14 3.58 -4.22
C LEU A 42 17.14 2.46 -3.91
N SER A 43 18.19 2.73 -3.13
CA SER A 43 19.18 1.72 -2.75
C SER A 43 18.56 0.58 -1.92
N TYR A 44 17.54 0.86 -1.11
CA TYR A 44 16.82 -0.14 -0.32
C TYR A 44 15.90 -1.04 -1.15
N TYR A 45 15.61 -0.69 -2.41
CA TYR A 45 14.86 -1.53 -3.35
C TYR A 45 15.74 -2.37 -4.28
N ASN A 46 17.01 -1.98 -4.45
CA ASN A 46 17.93 -2.62 -5.40
C ASN A 46 18.63 -3.88 -4.86
N SER A 47 18.34 -4.32 -3.62
CA SER A 47 18.95 -5.53 -3.08
C SER A 47 18.41 -6.77 -3.80
N ASN A 48 19.32 -7.71 -4.12
CA ASN A 48 18.96 -9.03 -4.68
C ASN A 48 17.98 -9.80 -3.75
N THR A 49 17.91 -9.43 -2.48
CA THR A 49 17.02 -9.99 -1.49
C THR A 49 15.56 -9.63 -1.77
N TYR A 50 15.29 -8.42 -2.26
CA TYR A 50 13.93 -7.99 -2.64
C TYR A 50 13.41 -8.78 -3.85
N ALA A 51 14.28 -9.09 -4.80
CA ALA A 51 13.95 -9.92 -5.97
C ALA A 51 13.89 -11.43 -5.64
N SER A 52 14.73 -11.93 -4.72
CA SER A 52 14.88 -13.36 -4.41
C SER A 52 13.79 -13.91 -3.48
N HIS A 53 13.02 -13.09 -2.79
CA HIS A 53 11.86 -13.57 -2.04
C HIS A 53 10.78 -14.20 -2.92
N GLN A 54 10.81 -13.97 -4.23
CA GLN A 54 9.89 -14.58 -5.19
C GLN A 54 10.38 -15.92 -5.77
N GLU A 55 11.68 -16.26 -5.66
CA GLU A 55 12.26 -17.40 -6.41
C GLU A 55 12.54 -18.67 -5.59
N LYS A 56 12.48 -18.63 -4.26
CA LYS A 56 12.89 -19.78 -3.39
C LYS A 56 11.77 -20.39 -2.54
N ALA A 57 10.50 -20.19 -2.89
CA ALA A 57 9.41 -20.84 -2.17
C ALA A 57 9.27 -22.31 -2.63
N ASN A 58 9.04 -23.25 -1.69
CA ASN A 58 8.57 -24.60 -1.99
C ASN A 58 7.38 -24.51 -2.95
N THR A 59 7.29 -25.45 -3.90
CA THR A 59 6.27 -25.44 -4.97
C THR A 59 4.85 -25.22 -4.44
N LEU A 60 4.51 -25.81 -3.30
CA LEU A 60 3.20 -25.65 -2.64
C LEU A 60 2.99 -24.21 -2.10
N LEU A 61 3.98 -23.63 -1.45
CA LEU A 61 3.90 -22.24 -0.94
C LEU A 61 3.83 -21.23 -2.07
N LEU A 62 4.56 -21.47 -3.16
CA LEU A 62 4.48 -20.63 -4.36
C LEU A 62 3.09 -20.71 -5.00
N TRP A 63 2.53 -21.91 -5.09
CA TRP A 63 1.17 -22.12 -5.61
C TRP A 63 0.13 -21.40 -4.73
N LEU A 64 0.23 -21.52 -3.41
CA LEU A 64 -0.65 -20.82 -2.47
C LEU A 64 -0.52 -19.30 -2.61
N TYR A 65 0.70 -18.77 -2.66
CA TYR A 65 0.96 -17.36 -2.88
C TYR A 65 0.34 -16.86 -4.19
N MET A 66 0.54 -17.59 -5.30
CA MET A 66 -0.03 -17.23 -6.60
C MET A 66 -1.56 -17.27 -6.60
N SER A 67 -2.15 -18.23 -5.88
CA SER A 67 -3.62 -18.36 -5.74
C SER A 67 -4.20 -17.19 -4.94
N VAL A 68 -3.58 -16.83 -3.81
CA VAL A 68 -3.95 -15.67 -3.01
C VAL A 68 -3.80 -14.38 -3.84
N ARG A 69 -2.69 -14.21 -4.55
CA ARG A 69 -2.45 -13.05 -5.42
C ARG A 69 -3.54 -12.93 -6.50
N LYS A 70 -3.88 -14.03 -7.18
CA LYS A 70 -4.95 -14.05 -8.19
C LYS A 70 -6.31 -13.67 -7.60
N THR A 71 -6.64 -14.21 -6.43
CA THR A 71 -7.88 -13.90 -5.72
C THR A 71 -7.92 -12.44 -5.30
N THR A 72 -6.81 -11.90 -4.78
CA THR A 72 -6.69 -10.50 -4.38
C THR A 72 -6.87 -9.56 -5.57
N ILE A 73 -6.24 -9.86 -6.73
CA ILE A 73 -6.42 -9.05 -7.95
C ILE A 73 -7.88 -9.05 -8.39
N LYS A 74 -8.54 -10.21 -8.40
CA LYS A 74 -9.99 -10.30 -8.73
C LYS A 74 -10.84 -9.46 -7.79
N SER A 75 -10.57 -9.51 -6.48
CA SER A 75 -11.29 -8.72 -5.48
C SER A 75 -11.07 -7.21 -5.66
N LYS A 76 -9.85 -6.79 -6.02
CA LYS A 76 -9.53 -5.40 -6.34
C LYS A 76 -10.29 -4.91 -7.56
N VAL A 77 -10.31 -5.71 -8.65
CA VAL A 77 -11.07 -5.39 -9.87
C VAL A 77 -12.57 -5.33 -9.59
N LYS A 78 -13.10 -6.29 -8.83
CA LYS A 78 -14.50 -6.29 -8.40
C LYS A 78 -14.84 -5.01 -7.63
N LEU A 79 -13.99 -4.62 -6.66
CA LEU A 79 -14.20 -3.41 -5.87
C LEU A 79 -14.32 -2.15 -6.76
N ILE A 80 -13.37 -1.94 -7.70
CA ILE A 80 -13.43 -0.76 -8.58
C ILE A 80 -14.65 -0.78 -9.51
N SER A 81 -15.14 -1.95 -9.90
CA SER A 81 -16.35 -2.10 -10.69
C SER A 81 -17.63 -1.83 -9.88
N GLU A 82 -17.65 -2.20 -8.59
CA GLU A 82 -18.78 -1.93 -7.69
C GLU A 82 -18.93 -0.43 -7.36
N ILE A 83 -17.82 0.27 -7.21
CA ILE A 83 -17.83 1.70 -6.84
C ILE A 83 -17.98 2.65 -8.03
N SER A 84 -17.98 2.14 -9.25
CA SER A 84 -18.11 2.96 -10.47
C SER A 84 -19.34 2.52 -11.25
N ALA A 85 -20.16 3.49 -11.68
CA ALA A 85 -21.37 3.19 -12.48
C ALA A 85 -21.05 2.61 -13.86
N ARG A 86 -19.83 2.84 -14.36
CA ARG A 86 -19.32 2.35 -15.65
C ARG A 86 -17.80 2.28 -15.64
N THR A 87 -17.24 1.47 -16.52
CA THR A 87 -15.79 1.49 -16.78
C THR A 87 -15.37 2.82 -17.41
N GLY A 88 -14.23 3.33 -16.98
CA GLY A 88 -13.70 4.63 -17.39
C GLY A 88 -12.18 4.64 -17.34
N ALA A 89 -11.58 5.82 -17.13
CA ALA A 89 -10.14 5.97 -16.96
C ALA A 89 -9.73 5.58 -15.52
N LEU A 90 -8.87 4.58 -15.39
CA LEU A 90 -8.28 4.10 -14.14
C LEU A 90 -6.81 4.47 -14.10
N LEU A 91 -6.36 5.11 -13.02
CA LEU A 91 -4.94 5.28 -12.72
C LEU A 91 -4.56 4.42 -11.50
N ASP A 92 -3.55 3.55 -11.65
CA ASP A 92 -2.96 2.82 -10.52
C ASP A 92 -1.62 3.45 -10.14
N PHE A 93 -1.54 3.99 -8.93
CA PHE A 93 -0.35 4.63 -8.42
C PHE A 93 0.53 3.59 -7.69
N GLY A 94 1.74 3.37 -8.19
CA GLY A 94 2.60 2.27 -7.77
C GLY A 94 2.14 0.95 -8.40
N CYS A 95 1.91 0.94 -9.71
CA CYS A 95 1.28 -0.20 -10.40
C CYS A 95 2.17 -1.47 -10.50
N GLY A 96 3.43 -1.40 -10.08
CA GLY A 96 4.36 -2.52 -10.07
C GLY A 96 4.50 -3.17 -11.44
N LEU A 97 4.26 -4.47 -11.52
CA LEU A 97 4.37 -5.25 -12.76
C LEU A 97 3.16 -5.10 -13.71
N GLY A 98 2.10 -4.39 -13.30
CA GLY A 98 0.93 -4.12 -14.11
C GLY A 98 -0.17 -5.19 -14.07
N ASP A 99 -0.08 -6.19 -13.19
CA ASP A 99 -1.06 -7.28 -13.14
C ASP A 99 -2.50 -6.80 -12.86
N PHE A 100 -2.65 -5.83 -11.94
CA PHE A 100 -3.95 -5.23 -11.64
C PHE A 100 -4.48 -4.43 -12.82
N LEU A 101 -3.61 -3.66 -13.49
CA LEU A 101 -3.97 -2.89 -14.68
C LEU A 101 -4.40 -3.81 -15.82
N SER A 102 -3.66 -4.89 -16.08
CA SER A 102 -4.01 -5.89 -17.09
C SER A 102 -5.37 -6.55 -16.80
N ALA A 103 -5.61 -6.95 -15.54
CA ALA A 103 -6.89 -7.53 -15.14
C ALA A 103 -8.06 -6.53 -15.25
N SER A 104 -7.81 -5.25 -14.97
CA SER A 104 -8.79 -4.17 -15.10
C SER A 104 -9.10 -3.87 -16.56
N GLN A 105 -8.08 -3.85 -17.42
CA GLN A 105 -8.25 -3.66 -18.87
C GLN A 105 -9.11 -4.76 -19.49
N ALA A 106 -8.94 -6.01 -19.05
CA ALA A 106 -9.78 -7.13 -19.48
C ALA A 106 -11.26 -6.95 -19.09
N GLN A 107 -11.59 -6.05 -18.14
CA GLN A 107 -12.95 -5.67 -17.75
C GLN A 107 -13.41 -4.35 -18.38
N GLY A 108 -12.69 -3.84 -19.39
CA GLY A 108 -13.06 -2.65 -20.16
C GLY A 108 -12.58 -1.32 -19.57
N TRP A 109 -11.70 -1.31 -18.55
CA TRP A 109 -11.10 -0.09 -18.04
C TRP A 109 -10.02 0.44 -19.00
N ILE A 110 -9.97 1.77 -19.19
CA ILE A 110 -8.84 2.43 -19.84
C ILE A 110 -7.78 2.69 -18.79
N THR A 111 -6.70 1.88 -18.80
CA THR A 111 -5.74 1.82 -17.72
C THR A 111 -4.55 2.74 -17.94
N TYR A 112 -4.10 3.35 -16.85
CA TYR A 112 -2.91 4.19 -16.72
C TYR A 112 -2.19 3.81 -15.43
N GLY A 113 -0.86 3.98 -15.38
CA GLY A 113 -0.11 3.69 -14.17
C GLY A 113 0.98 4.72 -13.88
N ILE A 114 1.41 4.76 -12.63
CA ILE A 114 2.67 5.41 -12.22
C ILE A 114 3.52 4.33 -11.56
N GLU A 115 4.77 4.15 -12.05
CA GLU A 115 5.73 3.21 -11.48
C GLU A 115 7.15 3.77 -11.58
N THR A 116 7.79 3.99 -10.43
CA THR A 116 9.13 4.59 -10.38
C THR A 116 10.23 3.60 -10.72
N HIS A 117 10.05 2.32 -10.38
CA HIS A 117 11.07 1.31 -10.60
C HIS A 117 11.13 0.91 -12.09
N GLN A 118 12.26 1.14 -12.74
CA GLN A 118 12.43 1.01 -14.20
C GLN A 118 12.07 -0.39 -14.74
N LYS A 119 12.55 -1.46 -14.08
CA LYS A 119 12.30 -2.85 -14.53
C LYS A 119 10.83 -3.23 -14.40
N ALA A 120 10.17 -2.82 -13.30
CA ALA A 120 8.74 -3.06 -13.11
C ALA A 120 7.92 -2.29 -14.15
N ARG A 121 8.22 -1.00 -14.34
CA ARG A 121 7.59 -0.15 -15.36
C ARG A 121 7.71 -0.72 -16.77
N ALA A 122 8.86 -1.23 -17.16
CA ALA A 122 9.07 -1.86 -18.47
C ALA A 122 8.19 -3.12 -18.67
N LYS A 123 7.95 -3.89 -17.59
CA LYS A 123 7.02 -5.03 -17.65
C LYS A 123 5.56 -4.56 -17.73
N ALA A 124 5.17 -3.57 -16.92
CA ALA A 124 3.81 -3.03 -16.91
C ALA A 124 3.40 -2.44 -18.27
N LYS A 125 4.32 -1.75 -18.96
CA LYS A 125 4.10 -1.18 -20.29
C LYS A 125 3.65 -2.20 -21.34
N LYS A 126 4.08 -3.46 -21.23
CA LYS A 126 3.68 -4.54 -22.15
C LYS A 126 2.17 -4.83 -22.14
N TYR A 127 1.49 -4.48 -21.04
CA TYR A 127 0.05 -4.73 -20.85
C TYR A 127 -0.84 -3.50 -21.01
N THR A 128 -0.27 -2.29 -21.15
CA THR A 128 -1.03 -1.03 -21.03
C THR A 128 -0.79 -0.04 -22.16
N GLU A 129 -0.27 -0.49 -23.30
CA GLU A 129 -0.02 0.38 -24.47
C GLU A 129 0.77 1.66 -24.10
N ASP A 130 1.87 1.50 -23.36
CA ASP A 130 2.77 2.57 -22.94
C ASP A 130 2.19 3.69 -22.03
N LYS A 131 1.00 3.50 -21.45
CA LYS A 131 0.36 4.48 -20.56
C LYS A 131 0.86 4.42 -19.10
N ILE A 132 2.15 4.13 -18.91
CA ILE A 132 2.79 4.06 -17.59
C ILE A 132 3.83 5.16 -17.45
N TYR A 133 3.58 6.07 -16.50
CA TYR A 133 4.44 7.20 -16.18
C TYR A 133 5.53 6.80 -15.18
N SER A 134 6.68 7.46 -15.25
CA SER A 134 7.77 7.23 -14.30
C SER A 134 7.62 8.04 -13.01
N THR A 135 6.89 9.17 -13.07
CA THR A 135 6.73 10.10 -11.97
C THR A 135 5.35 10.76 -11.98
N ILE A 136 4.97 11.35 -10.83
CA ILE A 136 3.78 12.22 -10.72
C ILE A 136 3.87 13.38 -11.72
N GLN A 137 5.03 13.99 -11.86
CA GLN A 137 5.24 15.15 -12.74
C GLN A 137 4.98 14.80 -14.21
N GLU A 138 5.39 13.61 -14.64
CA GLU A 138 5.09 13.12 -15.97
C GLU A 138 3.58 12.90 -16.18
N ALA A 139 2.92 12.28 -15.22
CA ALA A 139 1.47 12.10 -15.27
C ALA A 139 0.71 13.45 -15.26
N GLN A 140 1.17 14.44 -14.49
CA GLN A 140 0.57 15.78 -14.43
C GLN A 140 0.61 16.53 -15.77
N LYS A 141 1.68 16.37 -16.56
CA LYS A 141 1.81 17.02 -17.88
C LYS A 141 0.71 16.64 -18.85
N THR A 142 0.06 15.49 -18.65
CA THR A 142 -1.04 15.03 -19.50
C THR A 142 -2.37 15.73 -19.24
N ASN A 143 -2.50 16.46 -18.12
CA ASN A 143 -3.75 17.08 -17.64
C ASN A 143 -4.95 16.11 -17.57
N LYS A 144 -4.70 14.80 -17.61
CA LYS A 144 -5.73 13.77 -17.60
C LYS A 144 -6.42 13.68 -16.25
N LYS A 145 -7.74 13.43 -16.31
CA LYS A 145 -8.58 13.16 -15.14
C LYS A 145 -9.07 11.72 -15.19
N TYR A 146 -9.13 11.09 -14.02
CA TYR A 146 -9.47 9.69 -13.87
C TYR A 146 -10.81 9.52 -13.16
N ASP A 147 -11.56 8.50 -13.56
CA ASP A 147 -12.80 8.10 -12.90
C ASP A 147 -12.49 7.41 -11.56
N VAL A 148 -11.43 6.58 -11.56
CA VAL A 148 -10.92 5.92 -10.36
C VAL A 148 -9.39 6.05 -10.33
N ILE A 149 -8.85 6.36 -9.14
CA ILE A 149 -7.42 6.28 -8.84
C ILE A 149 -7.24 5.23 -7.74
N THR A 150 -6.27 4.32 -7.90
CA THR A 150 -5.96 3.30 -6.90
C THR A 150 -4.53 3.45 -6.39
N MET A 151 -4.34 3.15 -5.09
CA MET A 151 -3.05 3.06 -4.41
C MET A 151 -3.06 1.80 -3.54
N TRP A 152 -2.51 0.72 -4.06
CA TRP A 152 -2.43 -0.55 -3.36
C TRP A 152 -1.06 -0.69 -2.69
N HIS A 153 -0.98 -0.40 -1.38
CA HIS A 153 0.28 -0.38 -0.63
C HIS A 153 1.34 0.49 -1.30
N SER A 154 0.98 1.74 -1.57
CA SER A 154 1.83 2.71 -2.26
C SER A 154 1.91 4.05 -1.55
N LEU A 155 0.86 4.42 -0.79
CA LEU A 155 0.81 5.72 -0.12
C LEU A 155 1.85 5.82 1.01
N GLU A 156 2.14 4.72 1.69
CA GLU A 156 3.15 4.62 2.74
C GLU A 156 4.58 4.85 2.24
N HIS A 157 4.83 4.68 0.95
CA HIS A 157 6.15 4.84 0.33
C HIS A 157 6.43 6.25 -0.20
N VAL A 158 5.42 7.13 -0.28
CA VAL A 158 5.62 8.46 -0.87
C VAL A 158 6.46 9.35 0.06
N ILE A 159 7.43 10.07 -0.50
CA ILE A 159 8.27 10.98 0.28
C ILE A 159 7.49 12.26 0.62
N ASP A 160 6.87 12.87 -0.39
CA ASP A 160 6.05 14.09 -0.24
C ASP A 160 4.55 13.75 -0.27
N LEU A 161 4.01 13.54 0.92
CA LEU A 161 2.61 13.17 1.10
C LEU A 161 1.65 14.28 0.63
N ASN A 162 1.97 15.54 0.93
CA ASN A 162 1.10 16.67 0.58
C ASN A 162 1.02 16.91 -0.93
N SER A 163 2.16 16.83 -1.62
CA SER A 163 2.19 16.94 -3.08
C SER A 163 1.43 15.79 -3.76
N THR A 164 1.59 14.58 -3.21
CA THR A 164 0.87 13.40 -3.70
C THR A 164 -0.64 13.56 -3.54
N LEU A 165 -1.12 13.99 -2.37
CA LEU A 165 -2.55 14.20 -2.14
C LEU A 165 -3.14 15.28 -3.05
N ARG A 166 -2.43 16.40 -3.25
CA ARG A 166 -2.85 17.44 -4.23
C ARG A 166 -2.93 16.89 -5.65
N PHE A 167 -1.95 16.07 -6.04
CA PHE A 167 -2.00 15.38 -7.34
C PHE A 167 -3.26 14.49 -7.44
N LEU A 168 -3.53 13.68 -6.44
CA LEU A 168 -4.71 12.80 -6.40
C LEU A 168 -5.99 13.62 -6.54
N TYR A 169 -6.13 14.70 -5.75
CA TYR A 169 -7.31 15.58 -5.82
C TYR A 169 -7.48 16.20 -7.21
N ASN A 170 -6.40 16.77 -7.74
CA ASN A 170 -6.42 17.43 -9.04
C ASN A 170 -6.67 16.46 -10.20
N SER A 171 -6.21 15.22 -10.10
CA SER A 171 -6.35 14.21 -11.16
C SER A 171 -7.63 13.39 -11.08
N THR A 172 -8.38 13.46 -9.98
CA THR A 172 -9.68 12.80 -9.85
C THR A 172 -10.78 13.66 -10.49
N LYS A 173 -11.65 13.06 -11.32
CA LYS A 173 -12.84 13.72 -11.89
C LYS A 173 -13.82 14.14 -10.80
N LYS A 174 -14.75 15.06 -11.11
CA LYS A 174 -15.95 15.28 -10.27
C LYS A 174 -16.74 13.97 -10.19
N GLY A 175 -17.13 13.55 -8.99
CA GLY A 175 -17.76 12.25 -8.74
C GLY A 175 -16.84 11.04 -8.89
N GLY A 176 -15.55 11.25 -9.19
CA GLY A 176 -14.56 10.19 -9.24
C GLY A 176 -14.16 9.72 -7.84
N ARG A 177 -13.51 8.56 -7.77
CA ARG A 177 -13.16 7.90 -6.51
C ARG A 177 -11.68 7.60 -6.40
N ILE A 178 -11.21 7.54 -5.16
CA ILE A 178 -9.87 7.06 -4.82
C ILE A 178 -10.01 5.83 -3.96
N VAL A 179 -9.25 4.79 -4.28
CA VAL A 179 -9.13 3.58 -3.47
C VAL A 179 -7.71 3.51 -2.92
N VAL A 180 -7.57 3.48 -1.60
CA VAL A 180 -6.26 3.43 -0.93
C VAL A 180 -6.21 2.25 0.00
N ALA A 181 -5.24 1.36 -0.18
CA ALA A 181 -4.94 0.28 0.74
C ALA A 181 -3.60 0.56 1.43
N VAL A 182 -3.59 0.51 2.76
CA VAL A 182 -2.38 0.73 3.57
C VAL A 182 -2.37 -0.19 4.79
N PRO A 183 -1.18 -0.54 5.32
CA PRO A 183 -1.05 -1.20 6.61
C PRO A 183 -1.60 -0.33 7.74
N ASN A 184 -2.11 -1.00 8.79
CA ASN A 184 -2.70 -0.37 9.95
C ASN A 184 -1.96 -0.77 11.23
N HIS A 185 -1.19 0.14 11.79
CA HIS A 185 -0.40 -0.12 13.01
C HIS A 185 -1.24 -0.30 14.29
N GLN A 186 -2.57 -0.10 14.23
CA GLN A 186 -3.48 -0.37 15.34
C GLN A 186 -4.04 -1.80 15.34
N SER A 187 -3.71 -2.62 14.34
CA SER A 187 -4.13 -4.02 14.27
C SER A 187 -3.56 -4.86 15.43
N TYR A 188 -4.19 -6.00 15.70
CA TYR A 188 -3.73 -6.92 16.74
C TYR A 188 -2.32 -7.45 16.44
N ASP A 189 -2.05 -7.87 15.21
CA ASP A 189 -0.73 -8.38 14.82
C ASP A 189 0.35 -7.30 14.95
N ALA A 190 0.08 -6.04 14.63
CA ALA A 190 1.01 -4.93 14.87
C ALA A 190 1.35 -4.78 16.35
N LYS A 191 0.34 -4.82 17.22
CA LYS A 191 0.51 -4.76 18.69
C LYS A 191 1.23 -5.98 19.26
N HIS A 192 0.99 -7.17 18.67
CA HIS A 192 1.64 -8.41 19.07
C HIS A 192 3.13 -8.44 18.69
N TYR A 193 3.46 -8.09 17.44
CA TYR A 193 4.83 -8.16 16.94
C TYR A 193 5.69 -6.95 17.32
N LYS A 194 5.08 -5.83 17.67
CA LYS A 194 5.76 -4.58 18.05
C LYS A 194 6.83 -4.20 17.02
N ASN A 195 8.06 -3.99 17.45
CA ASN A 195 9.20 -3.62 16.60
C ASN A 195 9.57 -4.65 15.51
N PHE A 196 9.09 -5.90 15.62
CA PHE A 196 9.28 -6.94 14.60
C PHE A 196 8.15 -6.97 13.56
N TRP A 197 7.12 -6.14 13.71
CA TRP A 197 6.01 -6.11 12.76
C TRP A 197 6.50 -5.74 11.37
N ALA A 198 6.36 -6.68 10.41
CA ALA A 198 6.97 -6.55 9.10
C ALA A 198 6.42 -5.39 8.27
N ALA A 199 5.16 -4.97 8.54
CA ALA A 199 4.57 -3.86 7.81
C ALA A 199 5.06 -2.47 8.28
N TYR A 200 5.96 -2.39 9.27
CA TYR A 200 6.73 -1.17 9.45
C TYR A 200 7.75 -0.96 8.32
N ASP A 201 8.28 -2.01 7.76
CA ASP A 201 9.16 -2.03 6.56
C ASP A 201 10.08 -0.80 6.41
N THR A 202 10.74 -0.42 7.51
CA THR A 202 11.62 0.75 7.52
C THR A 202 12.91 0.50 6.74
N PRO A 203 13.41 1.48 5.98
CA PRO A 203 12.86 2.83 5.78
C PRO A 203 11.98 2.97 4.53
N ARG A 204 11.61 1.88 3.85
CA ARG A 204 10.79 1.89 2.63
C ARG A 204 9.40 2.45 2.89
N HIS A 205 8.76 2.09 4.03
CA HIS A 205 7.59 2.77 4.52
C HIS A 205 7.99 4.04 5.25
N VAL A 206 7.72 5.17 4.62
CA VAL A 206 7.98 6.51 5.19
C VAL A 206 6.86 6.91 6.15
N TRP A 207 5.62 6.53 5.85
CA TRP A 207 4.43 6.87 6.60
C TRP A 207 3.73 5.63 7.15
N HIS A 208 3.19 5.74 8.37
CA HIS A 208 2.45 4.65 9.00
C HIS A 208 1.11 5.19 9.48
N PHE A 209 0.03 4.58 9.01
CA PHE A 209 -1.31 5.08 9.21
C PHE A 209 -2.09 4.27 10.25
N ASP A 210 -2.98 4.96 10.96
CA ASP A 210 -4.18 4.40 11.55
C ASP A 210 -5.42 4.93 10.82
N GLN A 211 -6.60 4.38 11.14
CA GLN A 211 -7.83 4.76 10.47
C GLN A 211 -8.15 6.25 10.60
N LYS A 212 -7.98 6.82 11.81
CA LYS A 212 -8.27 8.23 12.08
C LYS A 212 -7.34 9.15 11.29
N ALA A 213 -6.06 8.82 11.26
CA ALA A 213 -5.06 9.62 10.57
C ALA A 213 -5.33 9.67 9.05
N ILE A 214 -5.57 8.52 8.41
CA ILE A 214 -5.80 8.48 6.96
C ILE A 214 -7.14 9.15 6.57
N ILE A 215 -8.20 8.92 7.34
CA ILE A 215 -9.50 9.56 7.07
C ILE A 215 -9.39 11.08 7.18
N ASN A 216 -8.75 11.60 8.23
CA ASN A 216 -8.55 13.03 8.41
C ASN A 216 -7.65 13.63 7.33
N LEU A 217 -6.63 12.90 6.90
CA LEU A 217 -5.71 13.30 5.84
C LEU A 217 -6.46 13.54 4.53
N PHE A 218 -7.27 12.57 4.08
CA PHE A 218 -8.05 12.69 2.85
C PHE A 218 -9.18 13.71 2.97
N LYS A 219 -9.82 13.83 4.15
CA LYS A 219 -10.86 14.85 4.41
C LYS A 219 -10.33 16.27 4.26
N LYS A 220 -9.10 16.55 4.73
CA LYS A 220 -8.45 17.87 4.56
C LYS A 220 -8.26 18.24 3.10
N GLU A 221 -8.00 17.27 2.24
CA GLU A 221 -7.84 17.48 0.80
C GLU A 221 -9.17 17.51 0.02
N GLY A 222 -10.32 17.47 0.71
CA GLY A 222 -11.63 17.57 0.07
C GLY A 222 -12.22 16.24 -0.39
N PHE A 223 -11.78 15.14 0.20
CA PHE A 223 -12.38 13.82 -0.03
C PHE A 223 -13.31 13.41 1.11
N ILE A 224 -14.30 12.58 0.79
CA ILE A 224 -15.28 12.01 1.73
C ILE A 224 -15.12 10.50 1.72
N LEU A 225 -15.00 9.89 2.89
CA LEU A 225 -14.97 8.43 3.03
C LEU A 225 -16.35 7.85 2.70
N GLU A 226 -16.41 6.94 1.73
CA GLU A 226 -17.63 6.20 1.36
C GLU A 226 -17.65 4.78 1.94
N ARG A 227 -16.48 4.11 1.94
CA ARG A 227 -16.39 2.69 2.31
C ARG A 227 -15.02 2.35 2.90
N LYS A 228 -15.04 1.40 3.83
CA LYS A 228 -13.84 0.78 4.40
C LYS A 228 -13.98 -0.74 4.32
N ASN A 229 -12.94 -1.44 3.85
CA ASN A 229 -12.90 -2.90 3.76
C ASN A 229 -11.68 -3.46 4.48
N LEU A 230 -11.87 -4.59 5.16
CA LEU A 230 -10.80 -5.34 5.81
C LEU A 230 -10.03 -6.13 4.75
N MET A 231 -8.68 -6.21 4.90
CA MET A 231 -7.82 -7.02 4.04
C MET A 231 -7.34 -8.27 4.81
N MET A 232 -8.17 -9.30 4.83
CA MET A 232 -7.96 -10.47 5.70
C MET A 232 -6.70 -11.29 5.37
N TRP A 233 -6.28 -11.33 4.09
CA TRP A 233 -5.10 -12.09 3.69
C TRP A 233 -3.78 -11.48 4.18
N ASP A 234 -3.75 -10.17 4.37
CA ASP A 234 -2.55 -9.44 4.75
C ASP A 234 -2.07 -9.83 6.15
N ALA A 235 -2.99 -10.10 7.09
CA ALA A 235 -2.63 -10.53 8.44
C ALA A 235 -1.77 -11.80 8.46
N PHE A 236 -2.06 -12.78 7.59
CA PHE A 236 -1.26 -13.99 7.48
C PHE A 236 0.11 -13.73 6.85
N TYR A 237 0.14 -12.98 5.75
CA TYR A 237 1.39 -12.67 5.06
C TYR A 237 2.34 -11.83 5.92
N ILE A 238 1.82 -10.76 6.54
CA ILE A 238 2.58 -9.89 7.44
C ILE A 238 3.06 -10.66 8.66
N SER A 239 2.23 -11.56 9.23
CA SER A 239 2.64 -12.41 10.34
C SER A 239 3.78 -13.38 9.96
N ILE A 240 3.77 -13.98 8.77
CA ILE A 240 4.89 -14.82 8.29
C ILE A 240 6.19 -14.01 8.24
N LEU A 241 6.16 -12.82 7.68
CA LEU A 241 7.33 -11.94 7.61
C LEU A 241 7.78 -11.47 9.00
N SER A 242 6.83 -11.18 9.90
CA SER A 242 7.14 -10.77 11.28
C SER A 242 7.78 -11.90 12.11
N GLU A 243 7.33 -13.14 11.93
CA GLU A 243 7.98 -14.30 12.55
C GLU A 243 9.39 -14.53 11.98
N LYS A 244 9.63 -14.26 10.70
CA LYS A 244 10.99 -14.26 10.12
C LYS A 244 11.86 -13.19 10.76
N ASN A 245 11.35 -11.96 10.93
CA ASN A 245 12.07 -10.87 11.60
C ASN A 245 12.46 -11.23 13.05
N ARG A 246 11.65 -12.06 13.73
CA ARG A 246 11.91 -12.58 15.08
C ARG A 246 12.84 -13.79 15.13
N ASN A 247 13.28 -14.33 13.97
CA ASN A 247 14.00 -15.59 13.86
C ASN A 247 13.27 -16.77 14.54
N SER A 248 11.95 -16.83 14.42
CA SER A 248 11.12 -17.88 15.02
C SER A 248 11.42 -19.25 14.41
N ARG A 249 11.42 -20.30 15.25
CA ARG A 249 11.61 -21.68 14.77
C ARG A 249 10.35 -22.30 14.17
N VAL A 250 9.17 -21.75 14.47
CA VAL A 250 7.86 -22.29 14.06
C VAL A 250 7.04 -21.21 13.31
N ILE A 251 7.68 -20.59 12.30
CA ILE A 251 7.18 -19.42 11.58
C ILE A 251 5.74 -19.60 11.12
N TYR A 252 5.46 -20.64 10.34
CA TYR A 252 4.16 -20.79 9.67
C TYR A 252 3.03 -21.07 10.66
N PHE A 253 3.27 -21.90 11.68
CA PHE A 253 2.26 -22.20 12.70
C PHE A 253 1.88 -20.95 13.49
N ARG A 254 2.87 -20.21 14.01
CA ARG A 254 2.61 -18.99 14.77
C ARG A 254 1.97 -17.92 13.91
N ALA A 255 2.44 -17.74 12.68
CA ALA A 255 1.87 -16.79 11.75
C ALA A 255 0.41 -17.11 11.42
N ALA A 256 0.06 -18.38 11.25
CA ALA A 256 -1.32 -18.80 11.04
C ALA A 256 -2.21 -18.48 12.27
N VAL A 257 -1.73 -18.78 13.48
CA VAL A 257 -2.47 -18.47 14.72
C VAL A 257 -2.65 -16.96 14.89
N ILE A 258 -1.56 -16.18 14.82
CA ILE A 258 -1.62 -14.73 15.02
C ILE A 258 -2.44 -14.05 13.93
N GLY A 259 -2.28 -14.46 12.65
CA GLY A 259 -3.09 -13.95 11.55
C GLY A 259 -4.58 -14.25 11.72
N ALA A 260 -4.93 -15.47 12.18
CA ALA A 260 -6.32 -15.85 12.45
C ALA A 260 -6.91 -15.03 13.61
N VAL A 261 -6.16 -14.88 14.73
CA VAL A 261 -6.58 -14.05 15.86
C VAL A 261 -6.75 -12.59 15.46
N SER A 262 -5.78 -12.03 14.68
CA SER A 262 -5.87 -10.65 14.18
C SER A 262 -7.12 -10.45 13.34
N ASN A 263 -7.41 -11.37 12.43
CA ASN A 263 -8.60 -11.32 11.58
C ASN A 263 -9.90 -11.47 12.38
N PHE A 264 -9.94 -12.39 13.34
CA PHE A 264 -11.10 -12.57 14.21
C PHE A 264 -11.41 -11.30 15.00
N LEU A 265 -10.41 -10.72 15.64
CA LEU A 265 -10.57 -9.46 16.37
C LEU A 265 -10.95 -8.29 15.46
N ALA A 266 -10.43 -8.27 14.22
CA ALA A 266 -10.76 -7.23 13.25
C ALA A 266 -12.25 -7.21 12.86
N LEU A 267 -12.97 -8.35 12.94
CA LEU A 267 -14.42 -8.40 12.69
C LEU A 267 -15.21 -7.58 13.70
N PHE A 268 -14.73 -7.45 14.95
CA PHE A 268 -15.38 -6.69 16.01
C PHE A 268 -14.84 -5.27 16.15
N THR A 269 -13.54 -5.09 15.97
CA THR A 269 -12.87 -3.80 16.17
C THR A 269 -12.77 -2.97 14.91
N GLY A 270 -12.83 -3.60 13.74
CA GLY A 270 -12.53 -2.98 12.45
C GLY A 270 -11.04 -2.72 12.22
N GLU A 271 -10.13 -3.19 13.11
CA GLU A 271 -8.68 -2.97 13.05
C GLU A 271 -7.97 -4.18 12.42
N SER A 272 -8.11 -4.34 11.10
CA SER A 272 -7.37 -5.35 10.32
C SER A 272 -5.92 -4.92 10.11
N SER A 273 -5.04 -5.89 9.84
CA SER A 273 -3.61 -5.69 9.53
C SER A 273 -3.37 -4.67 8.41
N SER A 274 -4.21 -4.72 7.38
CA SER A 274 -4.31 -3.69 6.35
C SER A 274 -5.77 -3.35 6.10
N LEU A 275 -6.02 -2.14 5.64
CA LEU A 275 -7.36 -1.63 5.34
C LEU A 275 -7.39 -0.98 3.97
N THR A 276 -8.48 -1.20 3.25
CA THR A 276 -8.79 -0.48 2.01
C THR A 276 -9.85 0.58 2.28
N TYR A 277 -9.61 1.80 1.85
CA TYR A 277 -10.50 2.94 1.96
C TYR A 277 -10.96 3.38 0.57
N VAL A 278 -12.24 3.65 0.41
CA VAL A 278 -12.80 4.26 -0.78
C VAL A 278 -13.25 5.68 -0.43
N PHE A 279 -12.68 6.64 -1.12
CA PHE A 279 -13.01 8.05 -0.96
C PHE A 279 -13.62 8.59 -2.25
N SER A 280 -14.66 9.43 -2.14
CA SER A 280 -15.18 10.23 -3.24
C SER A 280 -14.65 11.66 -3.17
N LYS A 281 -14.45 12.27 -4.33
CA LYS A 281 -14.11 13.69 -4.40
C LYS A 281 -15.33 14.53 -4.07
N SER A 282 -15.21 15.37 -3.04
CA SER A 282 -16.27 16.30 -2.65
C SER A 282 -16.62 17.26 -3.80
N ASN A 283 -17.91 17.44 -4.03
CA ASN A 283 -18.42 18.45 -4.97
C ASN A 283 -18.39 19.86 -4.36
N LYS A 284 -17.44 20.18 -3.47
CA LYS A 284 -17.33 21.55 -2.99
C LYS A 284 -17.11 22.48 -4.19
N THR A 285 -18.14 23.24 -4.49
CA THR A 285 -18.12 24.44 -5.34
C THR A 285 -17.20 25.49 -4.74
#